data_c68ca57c82e5aac77bc335513654f9ed
#
_entry.id   c68ca57c82e5aac77bc335513654f9ed
#
_cell.length_a   1.000
_cell.length_b   1.000
_cell.length_c   1.000
_cell.angle_alpha   90.00
_cell.angle_beta   90.00
_cell.angle_gamma   90.00
#
_symmetry.space_group_name_H-M   'P 1'
#
loop_
_entity.id
_entity.type
_entity.pdbx_description
1 polymer ?
#
loop_
_entity_poly.entity_id
_entity_poly.type
_entity_poly.pdbx_seq_one_letter_code
_entity_poly.pdbx_strand_id
1 'polypeptide(L)'
;MTATAARYLYLTRHGQASADESTLTDDGRRQASLLGERLREVPITAIHHGPLPRAQQTARLVGERLAGVPLLRSEPAGDYIPYLPRREELPAESADETLARLAGFPAAEREQGPGLAREALTRFTGTVEGDEPRHELLVTHNFLAGWLVRAALDAPDWRWLGINHANAALTVIRYAPGRPPALLLFNDTGHLPAELRWTDFPPELHV
;
A
#
# COMPACT_ATOMS: atom_id res chain seq x y z
N MET A 1 23.63 -19.52 -11.34
CA MET A 1 22.78 -18.66 -10.49
C MET A 1 22.08 -17.70 -11.41
N THR A 2 20.75 -17.61 -11.34
CA THR A 2 19.97 -16.65 -12.13
C THR A 2 20.37 -15.24 -11.69
N ALA A 3 20.62 -14.32 -12.63
CA ALA A 3 20.91 -12.92 -12.32
C ALA A 3 19.70 -12.30 -11.58
N THR A 4 19.95 -11.39 -10.64
CA THR A 4 18.91 -10.69 -9.91
C THR A 4 19.10 -9.20 -10.04
N ALA A 5 18.00 -8.48 -10.32
CA ALA A 5 17.98 -7.04 -10.49
C ALA A 5 17.19 -6.34 -9.36
N ALA A 6 17.33 -5.02 -9.31
CA ALA A 6 16.59 -4.23 -8.34
C ALA A 6 15.10 -4.18 -8.65
N ARG A 7 14.25 -4.24 -7.61
CA ARG A 7 12.84 -3.89 -7.69
C ARG A 7 12.65 -2.48 -7.11
N TYR A 8 11.84 -1.68 -7.80
CA TYR A 8 11.26 -0.46 -7.28
C TYR A 8 9.77 -0.69 -7.10
N LEU A 9 9.34 -0.84 -5.86
CA LEU A 9 7.92 -0.96 -5.51
C LEU A 9 7.37 0.44 -5.24
N TYR A 10 6.48 0.90 -6.13
CA TYR A 10 5.66 2.08 -5.96
C TYR A 10 4.37 1.63 -5.28
N LEU A 11 4.14 2.09 -4.08
CA LEU A 11 3.04 1.67 -3.23
C LEU A 11 2.09 2.83 -3.01
N THR A 12 0.79 2.59 -3.17
CA THR A 12 -0.24 3.60 -2.94
C THR A 12 -1.49 3.00 -2.30
N ARG A 13 -2.11 3.75 -1.41
CA ARG A 13 -3.49 3.49 -0.97
C ARG A 13 -4.44 3.94 -2.08
N HIS A 14 -5.57 3.25 -2.25
CA HIS A 14 -6.63 3.69 -3.17
C HIS A 14 -7.04 5.14 -2.94
N GLY A 15 -7.61 5.82 -3.92
CA GLY A 15 -8.22 7.14 -3.79
C GLY A 15 -9.41 7.11 -2.82
N GLN A 16 -9.88 8.27 -2.37
CA GLN A 16 -11.01 8.36 -1.45
C GLN A 16 -12.20 7.56 -1.95
N ALA A 17 -12.76 6.72 -1.08
CA ALA A 17 -13.94 5.91 -1.36
C ALA A 17 -15.22 6.55 -0.84
N SER A 18 -16.37 6.17 -1.43
CA SER A 18 -17.70 6.47 -0.90
C SER A 18 -17.88 5.88 0.50
N ALA A 19 -18.85 6.38 1.26
CA ALA A 19 -19.08 5.94 2.64
C ALA A 19 -19.40 4.44 2.78
N ASP A 20 -19.94 3.82 1.73
CA ASP A 20 -20.17 2.37 1.63
C ASP A 20 -18.98 1.59 1.04
N GLU A 21 -17.89 2.29 0.76
CA GLU A 21 -16.64 1.76 0.19
C GLU A 21 -16.77 1.04 -1.17
N SER A 22 -17.93 1.15 -1.82
CA SER A 22 -18.22 0.44 -3.08
C SER A 22 -17.57 1.06 -4.30
N THR A 23 -17.22 2.37 -4.26
CA THR A 23 -16.66 3.12 -5.38
C THR A 23 -15.77 4.27 -4.90
N LEU A 24 -15.03 4.89 -5.82
CA LEU A 24 -14.35 6.15 -5.53
C LEU A 24 -15.32 7.33 -5.57
N THR A 25 -15.09 8.32 -4.68
CA THR A 25 -15.70 9.64 -4.80
C THR A 25 -15.13 10.39 -6.01
N ASP A 26 -15.68 11.56 -6.33
CA ASP A 26 -15.11 12.44 -7.38
C ASP A 26 -13.69 12.90 -6.99
N ASP A 27 -13.46 13.20 -5.71
CA ASP A 27 -12.13 13.51 -5.19
C ASP A 27 -11.20 12.32 -5.28
N GLY A 28 -11.65 11.11 -4.95
CA GLY A 28 -10.86 9.89 -5.11
C GLY A 28 -10.47 9.60 -6.55
N ARG A 29 -11.37 9.87 -7.52
CA ARG A 29 -11.06 9.77 -8.95
C ARG A 29 -10.03 10.81 -9.38
N ARG A 30 -10.16 12.04 -8.88
CA ARG A 30 -9.19 13.11 -9.15
C ARG A 30 -7.82 12.79 -8.55
N GLN A 31 -7.76 12.28 -7.30
CA GLN A 31 -6.53 11.82 -6.66
C GLN A 31 -5.83 10.74 -7.50
N ALA A 32 -6.55 9.72 -7.96
CA ALA A 32 -6.01 8.64 -8.79
C ALA A 32 -5.45 9.15 -10.13
N SER A 33 -6.16 10.08 -10.78
CA SER A 33 -5.71 10.68 -12.04
C SER A 33 -4.45 11.52 -11.87
N LEU A 34 -4.33 12.28 -10.79
CA LEU A 34 -3.15 13.07 -10.45
C LEU A 34 -1.95 12.19 -10.10
N LEU A 35 -2.17 11.05 -9.42
CA LEU A 35 -1.12 10.06 -9.19
C LEU A 35 -0.63 9.47 -10.51
N GLY A 36 -1.53 9.15 -11.44
CA GLY A 36 -1.17 8.68 -12.77
C GLY A 36 -0.31 9.69 -13.52
N GLU A 37 -0.66 10.97 -13.46
CA GLU A 37 0.14 12.04 -14.06
C GLU A 37 1.53 12.17 -13.42
N ARG A 38 1.62 12.02 -12.10
CA ARG A 38 2.89 11.98 -11.34
C ARG A 38 3.80 10.84 -11.79
N LEU A 39 3.23 9.70 -12.18
CA LEU A 39 3.97 8.49 -12.53
C LEU A 39 4.25 8.35 -14.04
N ARG A 40 3.78 9.23 -14.90
CA ARG A 40 3.84 9.07 -16.36
C ARG A 40 5.25 8.91 -16.93
N GLU A 41 6.27 9.51 -16.30
CA GLU A 41 7.67 9.41 -16.71
C GLU A 41 8.41 8.25 -16.02
N VAL A 42 7.76 7.53 -15.11
CA VAL A 42 8.33 6.37 -14.44
C VAL A 42 8.13 5.14 -15.32
N PRO A 43 9.14 4.30 -15.55
CA PRO A 43 9.03 3.12 -16.43
C PRO A 43 8.28 1.97 -15.71
N ILE A 44 7.04 2.22 -15.30
CA ILE A 44 6.20 1.21 -14.66
C ILE A 44 5.94 0.06 -15.64
N THR A 45 6.22 -1.16 -15.21
CA THR A 45 6.06 -2.37 -16.02
C THR A 45 4.77 -3.14 -15.71
N ALA A 46 4.18 -2.95 -14.53
CA ALA A 46 2.90 -3.55 -14.14
C ALA A 46 2.22 -2.72 -13.05
N ILE A 47 0.90 -2.72 -13.05
CA ILE A 47 0.05 -2.19 -11.98
C ILE A 47 -0.66 -3.35 -11.32
N HIS A 48 -0.28 -3.71 -10.10
CA HIS A 48 -0.99 -4.66 -9.26
C HIS A 48 -2.06 -3.94 -8.45
N HIS A 49 -3.22 -4.55 -8.26
CA HIS A 49 -4.27 -3.96 -7.44
C HIS A 49 -5.02 -5.00 -6.61
N GLY A 50 -5.53 -4.59 -5.44
CA GLY A 50 -6.40 -5.39 -4.61
C GLY A 50 -7.73 -5.75 -5.28
N PRO A 51 -8.44 -6.75 -4.72
CA PRO A 51 -9.69 -7.25 -5.31
C PRO A 51 -10.87 -6.27 -5.19
N LEU A 52 -10.79 -5.31 -4.27
CA LEU A 52 -11.90 -4.41 -3.96
C LEU A 52 -12.08 -3.31 -5.02
N PRO A 53 -13.33 -2.91 -5.33
CA PRO A 53 -13.64 -1.96 -6.41
C PRO A 53 -12.85 -0.65 -6.33
N ARG A 54 -12.68 -0.05 -5.14
CA ARG A 54 -11.93 1.19 -4.94
C ARG A 54 -10.45 1.09 -5.36
N ALA A 55 -9.79 -0.05 -5.08
CA ALA A 55 -8.42 -0.28 -5.52
C ALA A 55 -8.34 -0.52 -7.04
N GLN A 56 -9.28 -1.27 -7.60
CA GLN A 56 -9.37 -1.51 -9.04
C GLN A 56 -9.63 -0.22 -9.81
N GLN A 57 -10.55 0.63 -9.35
CA GLN A 57 -10.87 1.91 -9.99
C GLN A 57 -9.66 2.85 -9.95
N THR A 58 -8.96 2.92 -8.81
CA THR A 58 -7.72 3.68 -8.68
C THR A 58 -6.67 3.20 -9.68
N ALA A 59 -6.41 1.88 -9.73
CA ALA A 59 -5.45 1.29 -10.66
C ALA A 59 -5.78 1.59 -12.13
N ARG A 60 -7.07 1.55 -12.49
CA ARG A 60 -7.55 1.88 -13.84
C ARG A 60 -7.26 3.33 -14.20
N LEU A 61 -7.64 4.27 -13.34
CA LEU A 61 -7.44 5.71 -13.57
C LEU A 61 -5.96 6.10 -13.65
N VAL A 62 -5.11 5.49 -12.81
CA VAL A 62 -3.65 5.61 -12.93
C VAL A 62 -3.17 5.03 -14.26
N GLY A 63 -3.65 3.84 -14.63
CA GLY A 63 -3.28 3.14 -15.86
C GLY A 63 -3.64 3.89 -17.14
N GLU A 64 -4.68 4.72 -17.13
CA GLU A 64 -5.05 5.59 -18.25
C GLU A 64 -3.95 6.61 -18.60
N ARG A 65 -3.05 6.91 -17.65
CA ARG A 65 -1.89 7.81 -17.83
C ARG A 65 -0.59 7.06 -18.16
N LEU A 66 -0.59 5.73 -18.04
CA LEU A 66 0.54 4.84 -18.23
C LEU A 66 0.29 3.91 -19.41
N ALA A 67 0.54 4.39 -20.62
CA ALA A 67 0.18 3.70 -21.85
C ALA A 67 0.72 2.26 -21.92
N GLY A 68 -0.17 1.29 -22.11
CA GLY A 68 0.19 -0.12 -22.35
C GLY A 68 0.63 -0.90 -21.11
N VAL A 69 0.58 -0.33 -19.91
CA VAL A 69 0.94 -1.03 -18.67
C VAL A 69 -0.18 -1.99 -18.25
N PRO A 70 0.09 -3.30 -18.05
CA PRO A 70 -0.93 -4.26 -17.67
C PRO A 70 -1.44 -4.02 -16.23
N LEU A 71 -2.77 -4.20 -16.04
CA LEU A 71 -3.42 -4.21 -14.74
C LEU A 71 -3.59 -5.66 -14.27
N LEU A 72 -3.06 -5.97 -13.10
CA LEU A 72 -2.99 -7.32 -12.55
C LEU A 72 -3.71 -7.37 -11.19
N ARG A 73 -4.87 -8.02 -11.15
CA ARG A 73 -5.57 -8.29 -9.90
C ARG A 73 -4.77 -9.24 -9.03
N SER A 74 -4.72 -8.96 -7.74
CA SER A 74 -3.96 -9.74 -6.76
C SER A 74 -4.71 -9.81 -5.44
N GLU A 75 -5.12 -10.99 -5.02
CA GLU A 75 -5.82 -11.17 -3.74
C GLU A 75 -4.95 -10.72 -2.53
N PRO A 76 -3.63 -11.03 -2.48
CA PRO A 76 -2.76 -10.49 -1.41
C PRO A 76 -2.62 -8.97 -1.37
N ALA A 77 -3.10 -8.23 -2.37
CA ALA A 77 -3.14 -6.76 -2.34
C ALA A 77 -4.43 -6.20 -1.73
N GLY A 78 -5.23 -7.04 -1.05
CA GLY A 78 -6.53 -6.72 -0.47
C GLY A 78 -6.48 -5.93 0.84
N ASP A 79 -7.67 -5.76 1.43
CA ASP A 79 -7.87 -5.10 2.72
C ASP A 79 -8.13 -6.17 3.80
N TYR A 80 -7.28 -6.26 4.79
CA TYR A 80 -7.33 -7.26 5.85
C TYR A 80 -6.37 -6.91 6.99
N ILE A 81 -6.51 -7.57 8.12
CA ILE A 81 -5.59 -7.44 9.25
C ILE A 81 -4.33 -8.28 8.97
N PRO A 82 -3.15 -7.67 8.71
CA PRO A 82 -1.95 -8.42 8.31
C PRO A 82 -1.32 -9.20 9.45
N TYR A 83 -1.47 -8.71 10.69
CA TYR A 83 -0.93 -9.32 11.89
C TYR A 83 -1.77 -8.93 13.10
N LEU A 84 -2.10 -9.90 13.93
CA LEU A 84 -2.77 -9.69 15.22
C LEU A 84 -1.72 -9.73 16.34
N PRO A 85 -1.40 -8.57 16.94
CA PRO A 85 -0.41 -8.52 18.01
C PRO A 85 -0.92 -9.17 19.29
N ARG A 86 -0.01 -9.72 20.08
CA ARG A 86 -0.28 -10.09 21.45
C ARG A 86 -0.18 -8.86 22.36
N ARG A 87 -0.83 -8.92 23.53
CA ARG A 87 -0.88 -7.79 24.45
C ARG A 87 0.52 -7.29 24.86
N GLU A 88 1.44 -8.21 25.11
CA GLU A 88 2.82 -7.92 25.53
C GLU A 88 3.71 -7.31 24.44
N GLU A 89 3.26 -7.33 23.19
CA GLU A 89 3.97 -6.70 22.07
C GLU A 89 3.60 -5.22 21.92
N LEU A 90 2.49 -4.81 22.53
CA LEU A 90 1.94 -3.45 22.43
C LEU A 90 2.38 -2.58 23.62
N PRO A 91 2.48 -1.24 23.43
CA PRO A 91 2.64 -0.32 24.54
C PRO A 91 1.53 -0.51 25.59
N ALA A 92 1.90 -0.66 26.86
CA ALA A 92 0.97 -1.05 27.94
C ALA A 92 -0.25 -0.12 28.04
N GLU A 93 -0.05 1.18 27.79
CA GLU A 93 -1.07 2.22 27.92
C GLU A 93 -2.17 2.11 26.86
N SER A 94 -1.87 1.58 25.67
CA SER A 94 -2.80 1.50 24.53
C SER A 94 -3.16 0.07 24.13
N ALA A 95 -2.60 -0.94 24.79
CA ALA A 95 -2.75 -2.33 24.40
C ALA A 95 -4.21 -2.79 24.33
N ASP A 96 -4.96 -2.53 25.41
CA ASP A 96 -6.35 -3.01 25.51
C ASP A 96 -7.28 -2.31 24.50
N GLU A 97 -7.10 -1.00 24.28
CA GLU A 97 -7.85 -0.24 23.27
C GLU A 97 -7.51 -0.75 21.85
N THR A 98 -6.23 -0.96 21.57
CA THR A 98 -5.79 -1.48 20.28
C THR A 98 -6.36 -2.85 19.99
N LEU A 99 -6.30 -3.78 20.95
CA LEU A 99 -6.85 -5.12 20.79
C LEU A 99 -8.37 -5.11 20.64
N ALA A 100 -9.09 -4.29 21.41
CA ALA A 100 -10.53 -4.12 21.28
C ALA A 100 -10.92 -3.60 19.88
N ARG A 101 -10.20 -2.61 19.36
CA ARG A 101 -10.38 -2.09 18.00
C ARG A 101 -10.16 -3.18 16.95
N LEU A 102 -9.08 -3.95 17.05
CA LEU A 102 -8.78 -5.04 16.11
C LEU A 102 -9.82 -6.17 16.19
N ALA A 103 -10.37 -6.47 17.37
CA ALA A 103 -11.44 -7.44 17.55
C ALA A 103 -12.75 -7.02 16.87
N GLY A 104 -12.96 -5.73 16.62
CA GLY A 104 -14.14 -5.19 15.92
C GLY A 104 -14.15 -5.43 14.41
N PHE A 105 -13.03 -5.82 13.81
CA PHE A 105 -12.98 -6.17 12.38
C PHE A 105 -13.62 -7.54 12.11
N PRO A 106 -14.13 -7.79 10.88
CA PRO A 106 -14.72 -9.08 10.51
C PRO A 106 -13.77 -10.26 10.79
N ALA A 107 -14.33 -11.37 11.29
CA ALA A 107 -13.53 -12.56 11.62
C ALA A 107 -12.73 -13.06 10.42
N ALA A 108 -13.32 -13.07 9.22
CA ALA A 108 -12.67 -13.50 8.00
C ALA A 108 -11.39 -12.68 7.69
N GLU A 109 -11.43 -11.36 7.88
CA GLU A 109 -10.26 -10.50 7.67
C GLU A 109 -9.14 -10.77 8.68
N ARG A 110 -9.51 -11.10 9.93
CA ARG A 110 -8.56 -11.43 11.00
C ARG A 110 -7.95 -12.83 10.84
N GLU A 111 -8.70 -13.80 10.35
CA GLU A 111 -8.28 -15.18 10.20
C GLU A 111 -7.45 -15.40 8.93
N GLN A 112 -7.90 -14.84 7.81
CA GLN A 112 -7.23 -15.01 6.50
C GLN A 112 -6.08 -14.00 6.29
N GLY A 113 -6.18 -12.84 6.90
CA GLY A 113 -5.26 -11.72 6.72
C GLY A 113 -3.79 -12.08 6.89
N PRO A 114 -3.37 -12.77 7.97
CA PRO A 114 -1.95 -13.14 8.14
C PRO A 114 -1.41 -14.07 7.04
N GLY A 115 -2.27 -14.91 6.44
CA GLY A 115 -1.92 -15.72 5.28
C GLY A 115 -1.65 -14.85 4.05
N LEU A 116 -2.60 -14.01 3.71
CA LEU A 116 -2.50 -13.06 2.59
C LEU A 116 -1.33 -12.09 2.77
N ALA A 117 -1.05 -11.65 3.99
CA ALA A 117 0.08 -10.77 4.30
C ALA A 117 1.43 -11.43 4.03
N ARG A 118 1.60 -12.72 4.31
CA ARG A 118 2.81 -13.47 3.95
C ARG A 118 2.95 -13.62 2.43
N GLU A 119 1.86 -13.92 1.73
CA GLU A 119 1.84 -13.95 0.27
C GLU A 119 2.20 -12.61 -0.34
N ALA A 120 1.69 -11.50 0.22
CA ALA A 120 2.03 -10.16 -0.21
C ALA A 120 3.53 -9.86 -0.07
N LEU A 121 4.15 -10.24 1.05
CA LEU A 121 5.60 -10.12 1.24
C LEU A 121 6.35 -10.92 0.17
N THR A 122 5.99 -12.18 -0.04
CA THR A 122 6.64 -13.02 -1.05
C THR A 122 6.52 -12.43 -2.45
N ARG A 123 5.37 -11.86 -2.79
CA ARG A 123 5.08 -11.37 -4.14
C ARG A 123 5.67 -10.00 -4.43
N PHE A 124 5.59 -9.07 -3.48
CA PHE A 124 5.87 -7.65 -3.70
C PHE A 124 7.18 -7.15 -3.12
N THR A 125 7.89 -7.96 -2.33
CA THR A 125 9.17 -7.55 -1.73
C THR A 125 10.35 -8.31 -2.32
N GLY A 126 11.57 -7.86 -2.00
CA GLY A 126 12.80 -8.47 -2.49
C GLY A 126 13.14 -8.11 -3.93
N THR A 127 14.30 -8.60 -4.37
CA THR A 127 14.81 -8.44 -5.74
C THR A 127 13.99 -9.24 -6.75
N VAL A 128 14.15 -8.94 -8.02
CA VAL A 128 13.50 -9.66 -9.13
C VAL A 128 14.53 -10.47 -9.93
N GLU A 129 14.07 -11.51 -10.62
CA GLU A 129 14.91 -12.23 -11.57
C GLU A 129 15.15 -11.41 -12.83
N GLY A 130 16.36 -11.51 -13.40
CA GLY A 130 16.78 -10.80 -14.61
C GLY A 130 17.90 -9.79 -14.34
N ASP A 131 18.31 -9.08 -15.40
CA ASP A 131 19.43 -8.13 -15.37
C ASP A 131 18.96 -6.66 -15.26
N GLU A 132 17.70 -6.40 -15.62
CA GLU A 132 17.14 -5.05 -15.64
C GLU A 132 16.27 -4.75 -14.42
N PRO A 133 16.37 -3.54 -13.84
CA PRO A 133 15.50 -3.11 -12.76
C PRO A 133 14.02 -3.17 -13.14
N ARG A 134 13.16 -3.57 -12.20
CA ARG A 134 11.72 -3.62 -12.40
C ARG A 134 11.02 -2.56 -11.55
N HIS A 135 10.13 -1.81 -12.19
CA HIS A 135 9.30 -0.79 -11.56
C HIS A 135 7.85 -1.27 -11.57
N GLU A 136 7.27 -1.49 -10.40
CA GLU A 136 5.92 -2.03 -10.26
C GLU A 136 5.10 -1.13 -9.33
N LEU A 137 3.87 -0.79 -9.75
CA LEU A 137 2.92 -0.07 -8.90
C LEU A 137 2.01 -1.08 -8.20
N LEU A 138 1.83 -0.92 -6.89
CA LEU A 138 0.86 -1.65 -6.09
C LEU A 138 -0.18 -0.70 -5.52
N VAL A 139 -1.42 -0.84 -5.98
CA VAL A 139 -2.58 -0.12 -5.46
C VAL A 139 -3.29 -1.00 -4.43
N THR A 140 -3.29 -0.59 -3.18
CA THR A 140 -3.77 -1.38 -2.06
C THR A 140 -4.50 -0.53 -0.99
N HIS A 141 -4.47 -0.95 0.25
CA HIS A 141 -5.18 -0.41 1.41
C HIS A 141 -4.20 -0.01 2.51
N ASN A 142 -4.67 0.78 3.47
CA ASN A 142 -3.82 1.34 4.53
C ASN A 142 -3.03 0.26 5.30
N PHE A 143 -3.69 -0.81 5.71
CA PHE A 143 -3.08 -1.83 6.56
C PHE A 143 -1.97 -2.60 5.85
N LEU A 144 -2.21 -3.02 4.61
CA LEU A 144 -1.18 -3.70 3.84
C LEU A 144 -0.03 -2.77 3.46
N ALA A 145 -0.32 -1.51 3.15
CA ALA A 145 0.74 -0.54 2.89
C ALA A 145 1.65 -0.37 4.12
N GLY A 146 1.06 -0.21 5.30
CA GLY A 146 1.80 -0.18 6.57
C GLY A 146 2.60 -1.46 6.82
N TRP A 147 2.04 -2.63 6.50
CA TRP A 147 2.70 -3.92 6.63
C TRP A 147 3.96 -4.05 5.75
N LEU A 148 3.88 -3.62 4.50
CA LEU A 148 5.00 -3.67 3.56
C LEU A 148 6.11 -2.68 3.94
N VAL A 149 5.74 -1.47 4.39
CA VAL A 149 6.70 -0.49 4.90
C VAL A 149 7.37 -0.99 6.18
N ARG A 150 6.60 -1.54 7.13
CA ARG A 150 7.14 -2.16 8.34
C ARG A 150 8.19 -3.23 7.99
N ALA A 151 7.89 -4.10 7.02
CA ALA A 151 8.80 -5.16 6.59
C ALA A 151 10.09 -4.60 5.97
N ALA A 152 9.99 -3.54 5.15
CA ALA A 152 11.16 -2.90 4.56
C ALA A 152 12.07 -2.24 5.59
N LEU A 153 11.52 -1.82 6.73
CA LEU A 153 12.25 -1.21 7.84
C LEU A 153 12.75 -2.22 8.89
N ASP A 154 12.48 -3.50 8.68
CA ASP A 154 12.78 -4.58 9.64
C ASP A 154 12.23 -4.28 11.05
N ALA A 155 11.09 -3.61 11.11
CA ALA A 155 10.44 -3.26 12.35
C ALA A 155 9.62 -4.44 12.92
N PRO A 156 9.35 -4.50 14.25
CA PRO A 156 8.51 -5.53 14.85
C PRO A 156 7.15 -5.68 14.17
N ASP A 157 6.60 -6.89 14.14
CA ASP A 157 5.39 -7.20 13.37
C ASP A 157 4.18 -6.31 13.71
N TRP A 158 3.99 -5.96 14.99
CA TRP A 158 2.90 -5.07 15.40
C TRP A 158 3.02 -3.63 14.90
N ARG A 159 4.22 -3.20 14.43
CA ARG A 159 4.49 -1.82 14.00
C ARG A 159 3.84 -1.43 12.67
N TRP A 160 3.09 -2.31 12.00
CA TRP A 160 2.20 -1.90 10.91
C TRP A 160 1.12 -0.92 11.41
N LEU A 161 0.78 -1.03 12.70
CA LEU A 161 -0.05 -0.05 13.40
C LEU A 161 0.69 1.30 13.49
N GLY A 162 0.01 2.36 13.10
CA GLY A 162 0.56 3.72 13.10
C GLY A 162 1.38 4.11 11.86
N ILE A 163 1.62 3.16 10.91
CA ILE A 163 2.17 3.48 9.60
C ILE A 163 1.00 3.72 8.64
N ASN A 164 0.52 4.95 8.61
CA ASN A 164 -0.67 5.32 7.85
C ASN A 164 -0.32 5.93 6.49
N HIS A 165 -1.18 5.67 5.50
CA HIS A 165 -1.07 6.20 4.15
C HIS A 165 -2.32 7.02 3.81
N ALA A 166 -2.13 8.26 3.38
CA ALA A 166 -3.20 9.07 2.82
C ALA A 166 -3.71 8.48 1.50
N ASN A 167 -4.93 8.83 1.11
CA ASN A 167 -5.51 8.35 -0.14
C ASN A 167 -4.66 8.80 -1.33
N ALA A 168 -4.33 7.88 -2.22
CA ALA A 168 -3.45 8.06 -3.38
C ALA A 168 -2.05 8.64 -3.06
N ALA A 169 -1.62 8.62 -1.80
CA ALA A 169 -0.25 8.98 -1.44
C ALA A 169 0.75 7.97 -2.01
N LEU A 170 1.93 8.44 -2.38
CA LEU A 170 2.98 7.63 -2.98
C LEU A 170 4.05 7.28 -1.95
N THR A 171 4.36 5.99 -1.87
CA THR A 171 5.50 5.45 -1.13
C THR A 171 6.37 4.66 -2.11
N VAL A 172 7.70 4.78 -2.02
CA VAL A 172 8.62 4.05 -2.90
C VAL A 172 9.64 3.30 -2.07
N ILE A 173 9.69 1.98 -2.26
CA ILE A 173 10.65 1.09 -1.62
C ILE A 173 11.54 0.46 -2.71
N ARG A 174 12.85 0.53 -2.53
CA ARG A 174 13.81 -0.12 -3.42
C ARG A 174 14.40 -1.35 -2.75
N TYR A 175 14.34 -2.48 -3.43
CA TYR A 175 15.02 -3.73 -3.08
C TYR A 175 16.15 -3.96 -4.06
N ALA A 176 17.41 -3.97 -3.60
CA ALA A 176 18.59 -4.17 -4.45
C ALA A 176 19.40 -5.38 -4.00
N PRO A 177 20.05 -6.11 -4.93
CA PRO A 177 20.87 -7.26 -4.58
C PRO A 177 21.98 -6.91 -3.58
N GLY A 178 22.10 -7.70 -2.51
CA GLY A 178 23.12 -7.52 -1.48
C GLY A 178 22.99 -6.25 -0.64
N ARG A 179 21.84 -5.60 -0.65
CA ARG A 179 21.57 -4.39 0.15
C ARG A 179 20.28 -4.56 0.94
N PRO A 180 20.17 -3.95 2.14
CA PRO A 180 18.89 -3.84 2.82
C PRO A 180 17.91 -3.03 1.97
N PRO A 181 16.59 -3.22 2.17
CA PRO A 181 15.58 -2.38 1.52
C PRO A 181 15.80 -0.90 1.84
N ALA A 182 15.52 -0.04 0.87
CA ALA A 182 15.61 1.41 1.04
C ALA A 182 14.24 2.05 0.85
N LEU A 183 13.71 2.71 1.88
CA LEU A 183 12.51 3.55 1.79
C LEU A 183 12.93 4.89 1.18
N LEU A 184 12.65 5.08 -0.12
CA LEU A 184 13.07 6.27 -0.87
C LEU A 184 12.08 7.43 -0.70
N LEU A 185 10.79 7.11 -0.52
CA LEU A 185 9.72 8.07 -0.35
C LEU A 185 8.65 7.45 0.55
N PHE A 186 8.07 8.22 1.45
CA PHE A 186 6.99 7.75 2.31
C PHE A 186 5.83 8.72 2.33
N ASN A 187 4.63 8.19 2.05
CA ASN A 187 3.34 8.89 2.17
C ASN A 187 3.33 10.27 1.51
N ASP A 188 3.98 10.41 0.34
CA ASP A 188 4.08 11.68 -0.37
C ASP A 188 2.75 12.02 -1.07
N THR A 189 2.21 13.18 -0.73
CA THR A 189 1.01 13.77 -1.32
C THR A 189 1.32 15.00 -2.17
N GLY A 190 2.59 15.25 -2.51
CA GLY A 190 3.03 16.46 -3.22
C GLY A 190 2.40 16.66 -4.61
N HIS A 191 1.86 15.61 -5.22
CA HIS A 191 1.10 15.68 -6.48
C HIS A 191 -0.38 16.07 -6.30
N LEU A 192 -0.87 16.10 -5.05
CA LEU A 192 -2.24 16.46 -4.73
C LEU A 192 -2.33 17.92 -4.30
N PRO A 193 -3.34 18.67 -4.76
CA PRO A 193 -3.66 19.96 -4.19
C PRO A 193 -4.11 19.82 -2.72
N ALA A 194 -3.98 20.88 -1.94
CA ALA A 194 -4.14 20.84 -0.48
C ALA A 194 -5.48 20.23 -0.03
N GLU A 195 -6.56 20.55 -0.72
CA GLU A 195 -7.92 20.07 -0.43
C GLU A 195 -8.12 18.56 -0.63
N LEU A 196 -7.19 17.88 -1.31
CA LEU A 196 -7.24 16.44 -1.58
C LEU A 196 -6.24 15.60 -0.76
N ARG A 197 -5.41 16.20 0.08
CA ARG A 197 -4.29 15.49 0.73
C ARG A 197 -4.70 14.58 1.87
N TRP A 198 -5.67 15.01 2.69
CA TRP A 198 -5.98 14.37 3.98
C TRP A 198 -7.40 13.83 4.05
N THR A 199 -7.99 13.46 2.92
CA THR A 199 -9.31 12.83 2.89
C THR A 199 -9.32 11.56 3.73
N ASP A 200 -10.38 11.36 4.52
CA ASP A 200 -10.58 10.22 5.43
C ASP A 200 -9.57 10.11 6.60
N PHE A 201 -8.80 11.18 6.85
CA PHE A 201 -7.92 11.25 8.01
C PHE A 201 -8.48 12.20 9.06
N PRO A 202 -8.39 11.85 10.36
CA PRO A 202 -8.79 12.74 11.42
C PRO A 202 -7.84 13.96 11.47
N PRO A 203 -8.36 15.15 11.84
CA PRO A 203 -7.59 16.42 11.78
C PRO A 203 -6.25 16.40 12.52
N GLU A 204 -6.15 15.65 13.61
CA GLU A 204 -4.92 15.51 14.40
C GLU A 204 -3.77 14.80 13.67
N LEU A 205 -4.06 14.15 12.54
CA LEU A 205 -3.06 13.49 11.69
C LEU A 205 -2.71 14.31 10.44
N HIS A 206 -3.28 15.50 10.27
CA HIS A 206 -2.97 16.39 9.15
C HIS A 206 -1.64 17.12 9.41
N VAL A 207 -0.80 17.22 8.38
CA VAL A 207 0.47 17.97 8.37
C VAL A 207 0.59 18.85 7.13
#